data_57a0e2943ababbc2b8f75b9f9e685b18
#
_entry.id   57a0e2943ababbc2b8f75b9f9e685b18
#
_cell.length_a   1.000
_cell.length_b   1.000
_cell.length_c   1.000
_cell.angle_alpha   90.00
_cell.angle_beta   90.00
_cell.angle_gamma   90.00
#
_symmetry.space_group_name_H-M   'P 1'
#
loop_
_entity.id
_entity.type
_entity.pdbx_description
1 polymer ?
#
loop_
_entity_poly.entity_id
_entity_poly.type
_entity_poly.pdbx_seq_one_letter_code
_entity_poly.pdbx_strand_id
1 'polypeptide(L)'
;MFMAIDNKLKFVSAEKWPRADIAWMLFVLVIGLAVRLFRIDHQPLWLDEALTSQRVHLGLGDLVVDSFSNRHMPTYFMLLQLLTPFTSTDAWLRIPSALFGALSAIMVFVIARRLGGRSAALFAGLLMALSPLQVQYGQEARSYTLVTLLITIALWGLVRLAQYPLRASLDVRRHESDRLGWAAYVFGSIAALDVLGDAAPWLIASNLSLFLIWRGLRREPSPVWRIGFQRNWIHSVIAIIACTLPFYGAIMAAGDHHIIDKFNWIPELSLKHLWVTASSVYLMRMSAVVRFALLPTAVPVLGSFVALLGCIGLYRMRNRQEGRVMILAFLVLPLLILVISLFKSVLLPRYILWSAAPFFVLAGLGAAAIPRRVMPAAITLLFLLGAVNLGPVYRTETKPRWDMAAATLAANVRPGDTVFTSDPNAPTMLSVLNPKGTLPIESTAVVTSQLDEALARWKQGSRVWAINGRSALGKREELDAFKNRIAALGTPTMEIPQGKEITILMFPAPPAETVAVQPEPGS
;
A
#
# COMPACT_ATOMS: atom_id res chain seq x y z
N MET A 1 -26.12 35.72 2.62
CA MET A 1 -24.79 35.78 3.22
C MET A 1 -23.80 34.76 2.63
N PHE A 2 -24.18 33.88 1.72
CA PHE A 2 -23.33 32.87 1.08
C PHE A 2 -22.74 33.25 -0.29
N MET A 3 -23.18 34.37 -0.90
CA MET A 3 -22.74 34.78 -2.24
C MET A 3 -21.48 35.67 -2.32
N ALA A 4 -20.90 36.11 -1.21
CA ALA A 4 -19.80 37.09 -1.20
C ALA A 4 -18.39 36.50 -0.94
N ILE A 5 -18.25 35.16 -0.83
CA ILE A 5 -16.96 34.52 -0.48
C ILE A 5 -16.15 34.08 -1.72
N ASP A 6 -16.69 34.22 -2.93
CA ASP A 6 -16.20 33.55 -4.14
C ASP A 6 -15.01 34.21 -4.87
N ASN A 7 -14.48 35.36 -4.40
CA ASN A 7 -13.55 36.13 -5.23
C ASN A 7 -12.12 36.33 -4.68
N LYS A 8 -11.63 35.55 -3.71
CA LYS A 8 -10.25 35.72 -3.18
C LYS A 8 -9.43 34.44 -3.06
N LEU A 9 -9.56 33.48 -3.95
CA LEU A 9 -8.47 32.54 -4.18
C LEU A 9 -7.46 33.22 -5.12
N LYS A 10 -6.56 34.00 -4.55
CA LYS A 10 -5.45 34.59 -5.30
C LYS A 10 -4.61 33.43 -5.87
N PHE A 11 -4.58 33.32 -7.17
CA PHE A 11 -3.59 32.49 -7.85
C PHE A 11 -2.20 32.95 -7.42
N VAL A 12 -1.51 32.12 -6.66
CA VAL A 12 -0.11 32.36 -6.33
C VAL A 12 0.69 32.05 -7.59
N SER A 13 1.24 33.08 -8.21
CA SER A 13 2.14 32.90 -9.34
C SER A 13 3.32 31.99 -8.94
N ALA A 14 3.74 31.12 -9.86
CA ALA A 14 4.64 30.00 -9.56
C ALA A 14 6.12 30.38 -9.40
N GLU A 15 6.46 31.66 -9.24
CA GLU A 15 7.83 32.10 -9.51
C GLU A 15 8.77 32.15 -8.30
N LYS A 16 8.30 32.29 -7.08
CA LYS A 16 9.19 32.14 -5.89
C LYS A 16 8.37 31.62 -4.70
N TRP A 17 8.77 30.48 -4.18
CA TRP A 17 8.21 29.99 -2.93
C TRP A 17 8.70 30.86 -1.77
N PRO A 18 7.80 31.49 -0.98
CA PRO A 18 8.19 32.21 0.22
C PRO A 18 8.95 31.26 1.17
N ARG A 19 9.99 31.77 1.85
CA ARG A 19 10.77 30.96 2.80
C ARG A 19 9.88 30.23 3.82
N ALA A 20 8.79 30.86 4.24
CA ALA A 20 7.83 30.24 5.15
C ALA A 20 7.11 29.02 4.54
N ASP A 21 6.83 28.98 3.22
CA ASP A 21 6.19 27.82 2.59
C ASP A 21 7.18 26.66 2.46
N ILE A 22 8.46 26.95 2.22
CA ILE A 22 9.54 25.96 2.24
C ILE A 22 9.70 25.39 3.65
N ALA A 23 9.71 26.23 4.69
CA ALA A 23 9.79 25.77 6.07
C ALA A 23 8.63 24.83 6.45
N TRP A 24 7.41 25.16 6.06
CA TRP A 24 6.25 24.31 6.31
C TRP A 24 6.28 23.01 5.50
N MET A 25 6.77 23.05 4.27
CA MET A 25 6.98 21.86 3.46
C MET A 25 8.01 20.93 4.12
N LEU A 26 9.13 21.48 4.60
CA LEU A 26 10.14 20.70 5.35
C LEU A 26 9.58 20.15 6.65
N PHE A 27 8.75 20.91 7.37
CA PHE A 27 8.06 20.44 8.56
C PHE A 27 7.19 19.19 8.25
N VAL A 28 6.38 19.23 7.18
CA VAL A 28 5.57 18.07 6.74
C VAL A 28 6.47 16.90 6.36
N LEU A 29 7.61 17.14 5.70
CA LEU A 29 8.58 16.10 5.37
C LEU A 29 9.14 15.44 6.63
N VAL A 30 9.61 16.24 7.58
CA VAL A 30 10.19 15.73 8.84
C VAL A 30 9.16 14.91 9.62
N ILE A 31 7.92 15.40 9.76
CA ILE A 31 6.85 14.63 10.40
C ILE A 31 6.56 13.35 9.62
N GLY A 32 6.44 13.44 8.29
CA GLY A 32 6.18 12.28 7.43
C GLY A 32 7.25 11.20 7.53
N LEU A 33 8.53 11.58 7.61
CA LEU A 33 9.65 10.67 7.84
C LEU A 33 9.64 10.13 9.28
N ALA A 34 9.52 11.01 10.28
CA ALA A 34 9.57 10.63 11.67
C ALA A 34 8.56 9.53 12.02
N VAL A 35 7.28 9.71 11.61
CA VAL A 35 6.24 8.71 11.90
C VAL A 35 6.41 7.40 11.13
N ARG A 36 7.10 7.41 9.98
CA ARG A 36 7.34 6.19 9.18
C ARG A 36 8.63 5.47 9.58
N LEU A 37 9.63 6.19 10.04
CA LEU A 37 10.89 5.59 10.51
C LEU A 37 10.82 5.14 11.98
N PHE A 38 9.91 5.74 12.77
CA PHE A 38 9.75 5.34 14.17
C PHE A 38 9.31 3.89 14.27
N ARG A 39 10.14 3.05 14.92
CA ARG A 39 9.90 1.61 15.12
C ARG A 39 9.68 0.84 13.80
N ILE A 40 10.35 1.19 12.74
CA ILE A 40 10.19 0.60 11.41
C ILE A 40 10.52 -0.92 11.38
N ASP A 41 11.35 -1.37 12.30
CA ASP A 41 11.79 -2.76 12.52
C ASP A 41 10.94 -3.53 13.53
N HIS A 42 9.96 -2.87 14.17
CA HIS A 42 9.19 -3.48 15.27
C HIS A 42 8.33 -4.66 14.83
N GLN A 43 7.75 -4.58 13.65
CA GLN A 43 6.92 -5.66 13.09
C GLN A 43 7.81 -6.65 12.32
N PRO A 44 7.59 -7.98 12.44
CA PRO A 44 8.28 -8.94 11.61
C PRO A 44 7.93 -8.76 10.13
N LEU A 45 8.69 -9.37 9.24
CA LEU A 45 8.27 -9.52 7.85
C LEU A 45 7.03 -10.43 7.80
N TRP A 46 6.02 -10.02 7.05
CA TRP A 46 4.91 -10.88 6.69
C TRP A 46 5.11 -11.45 5.28
N LEU A 47 4.22 -12.34 4.83
CA LEU A 47 4.40 -13.09 3.58
C LEU A 47 4.83 -12.22 2.39
N ASP A 48 4.11 -11.11 2.15
CA ASP A 48 4.42 -10.25 1.01
C ASP A 48 5.82 -9.60 1.11
N GLU A 49 6.29 -9.29 2.32
CA GLU A 49 7.63 -8.75 2.55
C GLU A 49 8.71 -9.84 2.49
N ALA A 50 8.42 -11.04 2.98
CA ALA A 50 9.33 -12.19 2.86
C ALA A 50 9.58 -12.53 1.38
N LEU A 51 8.53 -12.58 0.57
CA LEU A 51 8.64 -12.74 -0.89
C LEU A 51 9.39 -11.57 -1.55
N THR A 52 9.22 -10.35 -1.06
CA THR A 52 10.01 -9.19 -1.51
C THR A 52 11.48 -9.36 -1.17
N SER A 53 11.80 -9.75 0.08
CA SER A 53 13.16 -10.02 0.52
C SER A 53 13.83 -11.11 -0.32
N GLN A 54 13.12 -12.22 -0.55
CA GLN A 54 13.63 -13.31 -1.39
C GLN A 54 13.97 -12.82 -2.81
N ARG A 55 13.06 -12.06 -3.45
CA ARG A 55 13.27 -11.54 -4.82
C ARG A 55 14.46 -10.60 -4.92
N VAL A 56 14.64 -9.71 -3.96
CA VAL A 56 15.73 -8.73 -3.96
C VAL A 56 17.11 -9.41 -3.90
N HIS A 57 17.19 -10.66 -3.42
CA HIS A 57 18.43 -11.43 -3.39
C HIS A 57 18.66 -12.31 -4.63
N LEU A 58 17.72 -12.38 -5.56
CA LEU A 58 17.88 -13.08 -6.83
C LEU A 58 18.82 -12.32 -7.78
N GLY A 59 19.42 -13.03 -8.73
CA GLY A 59 20.05 -12.38 -9.89
C GLY A 59 19.03 -11.54 -10.68
N LEU A 60 19.47 -10.48 -11.35
CA LEU A 60 18.55 -9.55 -12.05
C LEU A 60 17.64 -10.26 -13.05
N GLY A 61 18.16 -11.23 -13.81
CA GLY A 61 17.37 -12.01 -14.76
C GLY A 61 16.30 -12.86 -14.07
N ASP A 62 16.69 -13.57 -13.00
CA ASP A 62 15.78 -14.41 -12.22
C ASP A 62 14.72 -13.59 -11.50
N LEU A 63 15.07 -12.40 -10.98
CA LEU A 63 14.14 -11.46 -10.39
C LEU A 63 13.04 -11.05 -11.38
N VAL A 64 13.41 -10.74 -12.62
CA VAL A 64 12.47 -10.34 -13.67
C VAL A 64 11.55 -11.50 -14.03
N VAL A 65 12.10 -12.72 -14.25
CA VAL A 65 11.33 -13.91 -14.57
C VAL A 65 10.37 -14.28 -13.44
N ASP A 66 10.86 -14.34 -12.19
CA ASP A 66 10.02 -14.62 -11.02
C ASP A 66 8.91 -13.59 -10.85
N SER A 67 9.22 -12.31 -11.07
CA SER A 67 8.21 -11.26 -10.97
C SER A 67 7.08 -11.46 -11.97
N PHE A 68 7.38 -11.67 -13.25
CA PHE A 68 6.35 -11.89 -14.29
C PHE A 68 5.57 -13.17 -14.07
N SER A 69 6.23 -14.26 -13.69
CA SER A 69 5.56 -15.56 -13.41
C SER A 69 4.58 -15.44 -12.25
N ASN A 70 4.90 -14.61 -11.26
CA ASN A 70 4.00 -14.30 -10.13
C ASN A 70 3.08 -13.10 -10.37
N ARG A 71 3.04 -12.57 -11.60
CA ARG A 71 2.21 -11.41 -12.02
C ARG A 71 2.49 -10.13 -11.23
N HIS A 72 3.73 -9.92 -10.91
CA HIS A 72 4.22 -8.66 -10.34
C HIS A 72 5.03 -7.89 -11.36
N MET A 73 4.96 -6.54 -11.27
CA MET A 73 5.89 -5.68 -12.00
C MET A 73 7.28 -5.76 -11.34
N PRO A 74 8.37 -5.98 -12.10
CA PRO A 74 9.72 -6.15 -11.54
C PRO A 74 10.33 -4.85 -11.04
N THR A 75 9.91 -3.70 -11.56
CA THR A 75 10.55 -2.39 -11.38
C THR A 75 10.74 -2.01 -9.91
N TYR A 76 9.75 -2.27 -9.04
CA TYR A 76 9.89 -1.99 -7.61
C TYR A 76 11.00 -2.84 -6.96
N PHE A 77 11.07 -4.12 -7.29
CA PHE A 77 12.06 -5.04 -6.71
C PHE A 77 13.46 -4.72 -7.22
N MET A 78 13.60 -4.35 -8.51
CA MET A 78 14.85 -3.86 -9.09
C MET A 78 15.32 -2.58 -8.40
N LEU A 79 14.40 -1.64 -8.12
CA LEU A 79 14.71 -0.42 -7.38
C LEU A 79 15.16 -0.73 -5.94
N LEU A 80 14.49 -1.65 -5.26
CA LEU A 80 14.93 -2.10 -3.92
C LEU A 80 16.32 -2.74 -3.98
N GLN A 81 16.59 -3.59 -4.98
CA GLN A 81 17.90 -4.22 -5.15
C GLN A 81 19.01 -3.18 -5.29
N LEU A 82 18.76 -2.06 -6.00
CA LEU A 82 19.71 -0.95 -6.12
C LEU A 82 19.88 -0.14 -4.83
N LEU A 83 18.81 0.02 -4.05
CA LEU A 83 18.80 0.84 -2.84
C LEU A 83 19.25 0.09 -1.58
N THR A 84 19.24 -1.25 -1.62
CA THR A 84 19.53 -2.11 -0.46
C THR A 84 20.74 -3.04 -0.67
N PRO A 85 21.81 -2.64 -1.38
CA PRO A 85 22.88 -3.57 -1.76
C PRO A 85 23.73 -4.08 -0.60
N PHE A 86 23.64 -3.51 0.60
CA PHE A 86 24.63 -3.69 1.66
C PHE A 86 24.08 -4.15 3.00
N THR A 87 22.80 -4.51 3.09
CA THR A 87 22.22 -4.77 4.40
C THR A 87 21.25 -5.94 4.40
N SER A 88 21.35 -6.74 5.46
CA SER A 88 20.52 -7.91 5.74
C SER A 88 19.38 -7.62 6.74
N THR A 89 19.07 -6.36 7.05
CA THR A 89 18.05 -6.02 8.05
C THR A 89 16.72 -5.63 7.43
N ASP A 90 15.62 -6.07 8.03
CA ASP A 90 14.24 -5.78 7.60
C ASP A 90 13.96 -4.28 7.50
N ALA A 91 14.57 -3.48 8.38
CA ALA A 91 14.44 -2.03 8.38
C ALA A 91 14.87 -1.41 7.05
N TRP A 92 15.98 -1.86 6.47
CA TRP A 92 16.49 -1.31 5.22
C TRP A 92 15.58 -1.57 4.03
N LEU A 93 14.93 -2.72 3.97
CA LEU A 93 13.95 -3.02 2.94
C LEU A 93 12.74 -2.05 2.98
N ARG A 94 12.43 -1.51 4.17
CA ARG A 94 11.28 -0.64 4.41
C ARG A 94 11.59 0.86 4.24
N ILE A 95 12.85 1.28 4.43
CA ILE A 95 13.27 2.69 4.33
C ILE A 95 12.84 3.35 3.01
N PRO A 96 13.00 2.72 1.82
CA PRO A 96 12.52 3.31 0.57
C PRO A 96 11.01 3.60 0.58
N SER A 97 10.20 2.69 1.12
CA SER A 97 8.76 2.91 1.24
C SER A 97 8.41 4.04 2.20
N ALA A 98 9.15 4.18 3.30
CA ALA A 98 9.00 5.30 4.24
C ALA A 98 9.31 6.65 3.57
N LEU A 99 10.39 6.69 2.78
CA LEU A 99 10.78 7.88 2.02
C LEU A 99 9.73 8.25 0.97
N PHE A 100 9.26 7.29 0.17
CA PHE A 100 8.23 7.55 -0.85
C PHE A 100 6.91 8.00 -0.24
N GLY A 101 6.51 7.44 0.91
CA GLY A 101 5.33 7.87 1.65
C GLY A 101 5.44 9.30 2.18
N ALA A 102 6.62 9.71 2.68
CA ALA A 102 6.87 11.08 3.11
C ALA A 102 6.91 12.07 1.93
N LEU A 103 7.53 11.69 0.81
CA LEU A 103 7.53 12.49 -0.43
C LEU A 103 6.12 12.62 -1.03
N SER A 104 5.25 11.60 -0.88
CA SER A 104 3.84 11.71 -1.27
C SER A 104 3.11 12.80 -0.47
N ALA A 105 3.41 12.94 0.83
CA ALA A 105 2.85 14.03 1.64
C ALA A 105 3.34 15.41 1.17
N ILE A 106 4.59 15.51 0.70
CA ILE A 106 5.12 16.72 0.07
C ILE A 106 4.40 17.03 -1.24
N MET A 107 4.17 16.06 -2.10
CA MET A 107 3.47 16.30 -3.36
C MET A 107 2.01 16.73 -3.12
N VAL A 108 1.33 16.13 -2.14
CA VAL A 108 -0.02 16.55 -1.71
C VAL A 108 0.01 18.00 -1.19
N PHE A 109 1.02 18.37 -0.37
CA PHE A 109 1.24 19.75 0.06
C PHE A 109 1.43 20.71 -1.13
N VAL A 110 2.28 20.34 -2.10
CA VAL A 110 2.58 21.16 -3.30
C VAL A 110 1.33 21.41 -4.13
N ILE A 111 0.51 20.36 -4.37
CA ILE A 111 -0.74 20.50 -5.11
C ILE A 111 -1.73 21.40 -4.35
N ALA A 112 -1.95 21.13 -3.07
CA ALA A 112 -2.87 21.90 -2.26
C ALA A 112 -2.41 23.37 -2.10
N ARG A 113 -1.08 23.62 -2.00
CA ARG A 113 -0.49 24.97 -1.98
C ARG A 113 -0.81 25.74 -3.24
N ARG A 114 -0.70 25.09 -4.37
CA ARG A 114 -0.98 25.66 -5.69
C ARG A 114 -2.45 26.02 -5.86
N LEU A 115 -3.36 25.22 -5.32
CA LEU A 115 -4.80 25.38 -5.49
C LEU A 115 -5.50 26.25 -4.44
N GLY A 116 -5.02 26.23 -3.18
CA GLY A 116 -5.71 26.84 -2.05
C GLY A 116 -4.82 27.62 -1.06
N GLY A 117 -3.52 27.73 -1.36
CA GLY A 117 -2.59 28.48 -0.51
C GLY A 117 -2.07 27.67 0.68
N ARG A 118 -1.36 28.37 1.61
CA ARG A 118 -0.59 27.76 2.71
C ARG A 118 -1.46 26.90 3.64
N SER A 119 -2.61 27.39 4.04
CA SER A 119 -3.49 26.65 4.97
C SER A 119 -3.97 25.34 4.38
N ALA A 120 -4.40 25.36 3.11
CA ALA A 120 -4.77 24.15 2.39
C ALA A 120 -3.60 23.14 2.30
N ALA A 121 -2.39 23.64 2.03
CA ALA A 121 -1.19 22.84 1.93
C ALA A 121 -0.84 22.12 3.23
N LEU A 122 -0.85 22.86 4.34
CA LEU A 122 -0.54 22.30 5.66
C LEU A 122 -1.55 21.23 6.06
N PHE A 123 -2.84 21.50 5.89
CA PHE A 123 -3.86 20.50 6.19
C PHE A 123 -3.71 19.24 5.33
N ALA A 124 -3.61 19.41 4.02
CA ALA A 124 -3.49 18.28 3.10
C ALA A 124 -2.21 17.46 3.36
N GLY A 125 -1.08 18.14 3.51
CA GLY A 125 0.21 17.51 3.79
C GLY A 125 0.22 16.76 5.14
N LEU A 126 -0.33 17.34 6.20
CA LEU A 126 -0.43 16.69 7.51
C LEU A 126 -1.42 15.51 7.48
N LEU A 127 -2.55 15.62 6.80
CA LEU A 127 -3.47 14.48 6.63
C LEU A 127 -2.75 13.31 5.96
N MET A 128 -2.00 13.55 4.89
CA MET A 128 -1.23 12.51 4.20
C MET A 128 -0.09 11.96 5.06
N ALA A 129 0.61 12.84 5.82
CA ALA A 129 1.72 12.45 6.69
C ALA A 129 1.25 11.58 7.87
N LEU A 130 0.10 11.92 8.49
CA LEU A 130 -0.42 11.32 9.72
C LEU A 130 -1.52 10.27 9.48
N SER A 131 -1.90 10.00 8.24
CA SER A 131 -2.89 8.95 7.94
C SER A 131 -2.36 7.59 8.39
N PRO A 132 -3.06 6.86 9.29
CA PRO A 132 -2.56 5.60 9.84
C PRO A 132 -2.29 4.56 8.76
N LEU A 133 -3.14 4.48 7.75
CA LEU A 133 -2.97 3.54 6.65
C LEU A 133 -1.76 3.90 5.77
N GLN A 134 -1.54 5.19 5.48
CA GLN A 134 -0.38 5.66 4.73
C GLN A 134 0.93 5.46 5.52
N VAL A 135 0.89 5.55 6.85
CA VAL A 135 2.03 5.24 7.72
C VAL A 135 2.29 3.75 7.73
N GLN A 136 1.26 2.91 7.89
CA GLN A 136 1.39 1.45 7.87
C GLN A 136 2.06 0.97 6.57
N TYR A 137 1.58 1.39 5.40
CA TYR A 137 2.22 1.02 4.12
C TYR A 137 3.57 1.70 3.89
N GLY A 138 3.86 2.80 4.58
CA GLY A 138 5.19 3.39 4.63
C GLY A 138 6.18 2.60 5.47
N GLN A 139 5.71 1.66 6.29
CA GLN A 139 6.50 0.72 7.10
C GLN A 139 6.49 -0.71 6.53
N GLU A 140 6.13 -0.85 5.27
CA GLU A 140 6.15 -2.13 4.56
C GLU A 140 7.03 -2.06 3.31
N ALA A 141 7.81 -3.10 3.06
CA ALA A 141 8.64 -3.23 1.86
C ALA A 141 7.78 -3.58 0.63
N ARG A 142 6.86 -2.66 0.27
CA ARG A 142 5.89 -2.83 -0.83
C ARG A 142 5.78 -1.57 -1.69
N SER A 143 5.39 -1.74 -2.93
CA SER A 143 5.32 -0.70 -3.96
C SER A 143 4.25 0.38 -3.75
N TYR A 144 3.32 0.22 -2.81
CA TYR A 144 2.13 1.08 -2.66
C TYR A 144 2.45 2.56 -2.46
N THR A 145 3.45 2.88 -1.64
CA THR A 145 3.85 4.27 -1.39
C THR A 145 4.55 4.90 -2.59
N LEU A 146 5.34 4.12 -3.34
CA LEU A 146 5.97 4.58 -4.57
C LEU A 146 4.92 4.88 -5.65
N VAL A 147 3.94 4.00 -5.84
CA VAL A 147 2.83 4.25 -6.78
C VAL A 147 2.03 5.48 -6.38
N THR A 148 1.76 5.66 -5.09
CA THR A 148 1.07 6.86 -4.59
C THR A 148 1.86 8.12 -4.90
N LEU A 149 3.18 8.12 -4.74
CA LEU A 149 4.06 9.23 -5.10
C LEU A 149 4.00 9.52 -6.60
N LEU A 150 4.17 8.50 -7.44
CA LEU A 150 4.23 8.64 -8.88
C LEU A 150 2.90 9.14 -9.47
N ILE A 151 1.77 8.59 -9.02
CA ILE A 151 0.45 9.09 -9.41
C ILE A 151 0.24 10.53 -8.92
N THR A 152 0.72 10.88 -7.73
CA THR A 152 0.60 12.26 -7.23
C THR A 152 1.47 13.24 -8.04
N ILE A 153 2.64 12.80 -8.55
CA ILE A 153 3.46 13.57 -9.51
C ILE A 153 2.69 13.75 -10.84
N ALA A 154 2.10 12.68 -11.37
CA ALA A 154 1.29 12.75 -12.59
C ALA A 154 0.07 13.66 -12.41
N LEU A 155 -0.60 13.58 -11.26
CA LEU A 155 -1.71 14.44 -10.88
C LEU A 155 -1.31 15.92 -10.79
N TRP A 156 -0.14 16.21 -10.23
CA TRP A 156 0.41 17.57 -10.24
C TRP A 156 0.61 18.08 -11.67
N GLY A 157 1.09 17.23 -12.57
CA GLY A 157 1.17 17.52 -14.00
C GLY A 157 -0.19 17.89 -14.59
N LEU A 158 -1.23 17.07 -14.35
CA LEU A 158 -2.60 17.35 -14.82
C LEU A 158 -3.17 18.65 -14.26
N VAL A 159 -2.91 18.96 -12.97
CA VAL A 159 -3.33 20.24 -12.36
C VAL A 159 -2.68 21.43 -13.06
N ARG A 160 -1.39 21.31 -13.40
CA ARG A 160 -0.70 22.35 -14.17
C ARG A 160 -1.35 22.54 -15.55
N LEU A 161 -1.63 21.44 -16.25
CA LEU A 161 -2.29 21.46 -17.55
C LEU A 161 -3.70 22.06 -17.49
N ALA A 162 -4.46 21.77 -16.43
CA ALA A 162 -5.79 22.36 -16.21
C ALA A 162 -5.75 23.87 -15.98
N GLN A 163 -4.65 24.41 -15.45
CA GLN A 163 -4.47 25.84 -15.19
C GLN A 163 -3.84 26.60 -16.37
N TYR A 164 -3.32 25.89 -17.36
CA TYR A 164 -2.57 26.48 -18.46
C TYR A 164 -3.37 27.53 -19.26
N PRO A 165 -4.63 27.30 -19.64
CA PRO A 165 -5.42 28.27 -20.41
C PRO A 165 -5.56 29.63 -19.71
N LEU A 166 -5.76 29.61 -18.39
CA LEU A 166 -5.90 30.83 -17.59
C LEU A 166 -4.59 31.63 -17.49
N ARG A 167 -3.44 30.97 -17.58
CA ARG A 167 -2.11 31.63 -17.49
C ARG A 167 -1.70 32.23 -18.81
N ALA A 168 -1.99 31.54 -19.89
CA ALA A 168 -1.61 31.96 -21.22
C ALA A 168 -2.41 33.18 -21.70
N SER A 169 -3.66 33.36 -21.24
CA SER A 169 -4.43 34.58 -21.50
C SER A 169 -3.86 35.81 -20.81
N LEU A 170 -3.02 35.64 -19.79
CA LEU A 170 -2.40 36.74 -19.04
C LEU A 170 -0.98 37.09 -19.55
N ASP A 171 -0.33 36.22 -20.36
CA ASP A 171 1.01 36.41 -20.85
C ASP A 171 1.12 36.06 -22.36
N VAL A 172 0.91 37.06 -23.19
CA VAL A 172 0.92 36.96 -24.67
C VAL A 172 2.24 36.38 -25.22
N ARG A 173 3.34 36.43 -24.49
CA ARG A 173 4.66 35.99 -24.94
C ARG A 173 4.95 34.50 -24.68
N ARG A 174 4.14 33.78 -23.92
CA ARG A 174 4.36 32.35 -23.63
C ARG A 174 3.40 31.45 -24.42
N HIS A 175 3.66 31.31 -25.71
CA HIS A 175 2.98 30.37 -26.60
C HIS A 175 3.45 28.92 -26.44
N GLU A 176 4.34 28.63 -25.47
CA GLU A 176 4.84 27.28 -25.24
C GLU A 176 3.88 26.46 -24.37
N SER A 177 3.60 25.21 -24.79
CA SER A 177 2.90 24.22 -23.99
C SER A 177 3.59 24.06 -22.62
N ASP A 178 2.84 23.79 -21.54
CA ASP A 178 3.43 23.47 -20.23
C ASP A 178 4.20 22.14 -20.29
N ARG A 179 5.43 22.19 -20.81
CA ARG A 179 6.30 21.01 -20.99
C ARG A 179 6.51 20.26 -19.69
N LEU A 180 6.67 20.98 -18.58
CA LEU A 180 6.86 20.35 -17.26
C LEU A 180 5.58 19.65 -16.78
N GLY A 181 4.40 20.22 -17.08
CA GLY A 181 3.12 19.55 -16.79
C GLY A 181 2.96 18.24 -17.57
N TRP A 182 3.27 18.26 -18.87
CA TRP A 182 3.26 17.05 -19.69
C TRP A 182 4.32 16.03 -19.26
N ALA A 183 5.55 16.47 -18.99
CA ALA A 183 6.62 15.58 -18.53
C ALA A 183 6.28 14.89 -17.22
N ALA A 184 5.76 15.63 -16.24
CA ALA A 184 5.33 15.06 -14.95
C ALA A 184 4.17 14.07 -15.11
N TYR A 185 3.20 14.39 -15.98
CA TYR A 185 2.08 13.50 -16.27
C TYR A 185 2.56 12.20 -16.91
N VAL A 186 3.36 12.27 -17.97
CA VAL A 186 3.83 11.09 -18.73
C VAL A 186 4.76 10.25 -17.86
N PHE A 187 5.79 10.85 -17.26
CA PHE A 187 6.74 10.14 -16.41
C PHE A 187 6.05 9.46 -15.22
N GLY A 188 5.23 10.23 -14.48
CA GLY A 188 4.53 9.67 -13.32
C GLY A 188 3.56 8.55 -13.69
N SER A 189 2.89 8.64 -14.87
CA SER A 189 1.98 7.60 -15.35
C SER A 189 2.72 6.34 -15.78
N ILE A 190 3.78 6.46 -16.61
CA ILE A 190 4.60 5.30 -17.02
C ILE A 190 5.17 4.61 -15.79
N ALA A 191 5.89 5.36 -14.96
CA ALA A 191 6.55 4.78 -13.79
C ALA A 191 5.55 4.14 -12.81
N ALA A 192 4.36 4.72 -12.60
CA ALA A 192 3.34 4.11 -11.74
C ALA A 192 2.84 2.77 -12.29
N LEU A 193 2.60 2.70 -13.59
CA LEU A 193 2.12 1.48 -14.27
C LEU A 193 3.19 0.38 -14.27
N ASP A 194 4.46 0.73 -14.44
CA ASP A 194 5.59 -0.21 -14.45
C ASP A 194 5.99 -0.67 -13.03
N VAL A 195 5.51 0.03 -11.99
CA VAL A 195 5.74 -0.34 -10.58
C VAL A 195 4.63 -1.22 -10.03
N LEU A 196 3.37 -0.99 -10.43
CA LEU A 196 2.23 -1.77 -9.91
C LEU A 196 1.08 -1.79 -10.92
N GLY A 197 0.62 -2.99 -11.28
CA GLY A 197 -0.52 -3.17 -12.20
C GLY A 197 -1.81 -2.51 -11.72
N ASP A 198 -2.02 -2.39 -10.40
CA ASP A 198 -3.18 -1.74 -9.80
C ASP A 198 -3.24 -0.21 -10.07
N ALA A 199 -2.21 0.35 -10.71
CA ALA A 199 -2.23 1.73 -11.21
C ALA A 199 -3.02 1.90 -12.52
N ALA A 200 -3.40 0.83 -13.22
CA ALA A 200 -4.11 0.91 -14.51
C ALA A 200 -5.39 1.79 -14.50
N PRO A 201 -6.22 1.82 -13.45
CA PRO A 201 -7.36 2.73 -13.35
C PRO A 201 -6.99 4.22 -13.45
N TRP A 202 -5.73 4.58 -13.16
CA TRP A 202 -5.21 5.92 -13.38
C TRP A 202 -5.34 6.38 -14.82
N LEU A 203 -5.17 5.48 -15.80
CA LEU A 203 -5.32 5.81 -17.21
C LEU A 203 -6.73 6.31 -17.53
N ILE A 204 -7.77 5.73 -16.91
CA ILE A 204 -9.15 6.18 -17.08
C ILE A 204 -9.32 7.57 -16.48
N ALA A 205 -8.91 7.75 -15.21
CA ALA A 205 -9.04 9.03 -14.51
C ALA A 205 -8.29 10.16 -15.22
N SER A 206 -7.07 9.89 -15.68
CA SER A 206 -6.21 10.88 -16.33
C SER A 206 -6.71 11.25 -17.72
N ASN A 207 -7.13 10.28 -18.54
CA ASN A 207 -7.66 10.55 -19.87
C ASN A 207 -9.01 11.26 -19.83
N LEU A 208 -9.92 10.92 -18.90
CA LEU A 208 -11.13 11.69 -18.65
C LEU A 208 -10.80 13.13 -18.22
N SER A 209 -9.77 13.31 -17.39
CA SER A 209 -9.30 14.65 -16.99
C SER A 209 -8.79 15.44 -18.18
N LEU A 210 -7.94 14.87 -19.03
CA LEU A 210 -7.43 15.49 -20.24
C LEU A 210 -8.56 15.83 -21.23
N PHE A 211 -9.52 14.94 -21.38
CA PHE A 211 -10.71 15.19 -22.17
C PHE A 211 -11.51 16.40 -21.66
N LEU A 212 -11.74 16.51 -20.35
CA LEU A 212 -12.44 17.66 -19.77
C LEU A 212 -11.66 18.97 -19.93
N ILE A 213 -10.33 18.94 -19.82
CA ILE A 213 -9.45 20.09 -20.07
C ILE A 213 -9.57 20.49 -21.54
N TRP A 214 -9.41 19.55 -22.48
CA TRP A 214 -9.53 19.79 -23.92
C TRP A 214 -10.91 20.33 -24.30
N ARG A 215 -11.98 19.78 -23.72
CA ARG A 215 -13.35 20.30 -23.93
C ARG A 215 -13.50 21.75 -23.44
N GLY A 216 -12.84 22.08 -22.33
CA GLY A 216 -12.82 23.45 -21.79
C GLY A 216 -12.18 24.45 -22.76
N LEU A 217 -11.14 24.01 -23.49
CA LEU A 217 -10.45 24.84 -24.50
C LEU A 217 -11.32 25.21 -25.72
N ARG A 218 -12.50 24.58 -25.91
CA ARG A 218 -13.45 24.98 -26.98
C ARG A 218 -14.01 26.39 -26.79
N ARG A 219 -13.94 26.92 -25.55
CA ARG A 219 -14.42 28.25 -25.22
C ARG A 219 -13.37 29.35 -25.45
N GLU A 220 -12.13 28.95 -25.72
CA GLU A 220 -11.02 29.86 -25.99
C GLU A 220 -11.07 30.33 -27.45
N PRO A 221 -10.73 31.62 -27.74
CA PRO A 221 -10.84 32.18 -29.06
C PRO A 221 -9.86 31.58 -30.08
N SER A 222 -8.72 31.02 -29.65
CA SER A 222 -7.69 30.48 -30.53
C SER A 222 -7.76 28.96 -30.70
N PRO A 223 -8.03 28.42 -31.88
CA PRO A 223 -8.03 26.99 -32.17
C PRO A 223 -6.63 26.34 -32.05
N VAL A 224 -5.55 27.11 -32.17
CA VAL A 224 -4.16 26.62 -32.13
C VAL A 224 -3.85 25.90 -30.81
N TRP A 225 -4.34 26.43 -29.72
CA TRP A 225 -4.14 25.84 -28.36
C TRP A 225 -4.81 24.49 -28.21
N ARG A 226 -6.00 24.36 -28.73
CA ARG A 226 -6.76 23.11 -28.68
C ARG A 226 -6.10 22.01 -29.52
N ILE A 227 -5.59 22.36 -30.71
CA ILE A 227 -4.89 21.44 -31.59
C ILE A 227 -3.56 21.04 -30.96
N GLY A 228 -2.78 21.99 -30.44
CA GLY A 228 -1.52 21.71 -29.74
C GLY A 228 -1.71 20.81 -28.51
N PHE A 229 -2.75 21.07 -27.69
CA PHE A 229 -3.09 20.23 -26.55
C PHE A 229 -3.48 18.83 -26.98
N GLN A 230 -4.34 18.69 -27.98
CA GLN A 230 -4.78 17.40 -28.52
C GLN A 230 -3.59 16.58 -29.05
N ARG A 231 -2.68 17.20 -29.78
CA ARG A 231 -1.46 16.56 -30.26
C ARG A 231 -0.60 16.03 -29.11
N ASN A 232 -0.35 16.85 -28.09
CA ASN A 232 0.44 16.45 -26.93
C ASN A 232 -0.26 15.34 -26.13
N TRP A 233 -1.60 15.37 -26.02
CA TRP A 233 -2.36 14.30 -25.40
C TRP A 233 -2.20 12.97 -26.15
N ILE A 234 -2.36 12.95 -27.47
CA ILE A 234 -2.16 11.76 -28.30
C ILE A 234 -0.73 11.22 -28.14
N HIS A 235 0.29 12.09 -28.23
CA HIS A 235 1.69 11.67 -28.04
C HIS A 235 1.92 11.09 -26.64
N SER A 236 1.31 11.66 -25.59
CA SER A 236 1.40 11.15 -24.24
C SER A 236 0.79 9.75 -24.10
N VAL A 237 -0.40 9.52 -24.69
CA VAL A 237 -1.05 8.21 -24.68
C VAL A 237 -0.18 7.18 -25.42
N ILE A 238 0.33 7.54 -26.61
CA ILE A 238 1.23 6.64 -27.38
C ILE A 238 2.49 6.31 -26.56
N ALA A 239 3.14 7.32 -25.96
CA ALA A 239 4.33 7.10 -25.15
C ALA A 239 4.05 6.19 -23.92
N ILE A 240 2.95 6.42 -23.21
CA ILE A 240 2.57 5.60 -22.06
C ILE A 240 2.32 4.15 -22.50
N ILE A 241 1.53 3.94 -23.57
CA ILE A 241 1.24 2.59 -24.07
C ILE A 241 2.53 1.91 -24.56
N ALA A 242 3.35 2.60 -25.35
CA ALA A 242 4.59 2.03 -25.89
C ALA A 242 5.57 1.59 -24.79
N CYS A 243 5.67 2.34 -23.68
CA CYS A 243 6.56 2.01 -22.58
C CYS A 243 6.01 0.92 -21.68
N THR A 244 4.68 0.88 -21.45
CA THR A 244 4.09 -0.04 -20.45
C THR A 244 3.57 -1.34 -21.06
N LEU A 245 3.11 -1.34 -22.32
CA LEU A 245 2.54 -2.52 -22.97
C LEU A 245 3.47 -3.76 -22.95
N PRO A 246 4.80 -3.65 -23.15
CA PRO A 246 5.69 -4.80 -23.07
C PRO A 246 5.65 -5.51 -21.70
N PHE A 247 5.59 -4.76 -20.60
CA PHE A 247 5.51 -5.32 -19.24
C PHE A 247 4.18 -6.04 -19.00
N TYR A 248 3.07 -5.42 -19.40
CA TYR A 248 1.75 -6.06 -19.31
C TYR A 248 1.66 -7.29 -20.21
N GLY A 249 2.24 -7.23 -21.43
CA GLY A 249 2.33 -8.38 -22.34
C GLY A 249 3.13 -9.52 -21.74
N ALA A 250 4.26 -9.25 -21.11
CA ALA A 250 5.09 -10.24 -20.43
C ALA A 250 4.36 -10.90 -19.25
N ILE A 251 3.65 -10.13 -18.41
CA ILE A 251 2.82 -10.66 -17.32
C ILE A 251 1.72 -11.58 -17.86
N MET A 252 1.05 -11.18 -18.94
CA MET A 252 -0.02 -12.00 -19.53
C MET A 252 0.50 -13.29 -20.15
N ALA A 253 1.69 -13.23 -20.75
CA ALA A 253 2.32 -14.40 -21.37
C ALA A 253 2.90 -15.40 -20.33
N ALA A 254 3.46 -14.91 -19.23
CA ALA A 254 4.14 -15.73 -18.24
C ALA A 254 3.23 -16.21 -17.10
N GLY A 255 2.09 -15.56 -16.89
CA GLY A 255 1.25 -15.80 -15.72
C GLY A 255 0.34 -17.03 -15.84
N ASP A 256 0.11 -17.72 -14.73
CA ASP A 256 -0.87 -18.80 -14.58
C ASP A 256 -2.31 -18.30 -14.84
N HIS A 257 -3.14 -19.14 -15.48
CA HIS A 257 -4.52 -18.80 -15.85
C HIS A 257 -5.51 -18.81 -14.67
N HIS A 258 -5.14 -19.40 -13.51
CA HIS A 258 -6.01 -19.51 -12.31
C HIS A 258 -5.97 -18.29 -11.39
N ILE A 259 -6.01 -17.09 -11.98
CA ILE A 259 -5.90 -15.83 -11.22
C ILE A 259 -7.06 -15.57 -10.26
N ILE A 260 -8.27 -16.00 -10.66
CA ILE A 260 -9.51 -15.68 -9.92
C ILE A 260 -9.50 -16.32 -8.53
N ASP A 261 -8.90 -17.50 -8.42
CA ASP A 261 -8.83 -18.24 -7.15
C ASP A 261 -7.91 -17.59 -6.12
N LYS A 262 -6.92 -16.83 -6.58
CA LYS A 262 -6.00 -16.09 -5.70
C LYS A 262 -6.67 -14.98 -4.90
N PHE A 263 -7.92 -14.59 -5.21
CA PHE A 263 -8.69 -13.56 -4.49
C PHE A 263 -9.75 -14.13 -3.54
N ASN A 264 -9.89 -15.46 -3.43
CA ASN A 264 -10.92 -16.10 -2.61
C ASN A 264 -10.82 -15.81 -1.10
N TRP A 265 -9.63 -15.38 -0.63
CA TRP A 265 -9.41 -14.96 0.76
C TRP A 265 -9.98 -13.56 1.08
N ILE A 266 -10.32 -12.75 0.07
CA ILE A 266 -10.87 -11.40 0.28
C ILE A 266 -12.31 -11.53 0.76
N PRO A 267 -12.69 -10.86 1.89
CA PRO A 267 -14.05 -10.91 2.38
C PRO A 267 -15.07 -10.47 1.35
N GLU A 268 -16.25 -11.08 1.36
CA GLU A 268 -17.35 -10.68 0.50
C GLU A 268 -17.73 -9.21 0.71
N LEU A 269 -18.22 -8.59 -0.37
CA LEU A 269 -18.63 -7.20 -0.33
C LEU A 269 -19.86 -7.03 0.58
N SER A 270 -19.69 -6.23 1.63
CA SER A 270 -20.76 -5.86 2.56
C SER A 270 -20.66 -4.36 2.88
N LEU A 271 -21.76 -3.77 3.37
CA LEU A 271 -21.75 -2.37 3.81
C LEU A 271 -20.71 -2.12 4.92
N LYS A 272 -20.54 -3.09 5.81
CA LYS A 272 -19.51 -3.03 6.86
C LYS A 272 -18.11 -3.04 6.25
N HIS A 273 -17.83 -3.92 5.29
CA HIS A 273 -16.55 -4.01 4.61
C HIS A 273 -16.25 -2.73 3.83
N LEU A 274 -17.22 -2.21 3.08
CA LEU A 274 -17.11 -0.94 2.37
C LEU A 274 -16.80 0.22 3.32
N TRP A 275 -17.54 0.33 4.44
CA TRP A 275 -17.33 1.37 5.45
C TRP A 275 -15.93 1.28 6.08
N VAL A 276 -15.50 0.09 6.49
CA VAL A 276 -14.18 -0.12 7.09
C VAL A 276 -13.08 0.28 6.11
N THR A 277 -13.18 -0.16 4.85
CA THR A 277 -12.20 0.17 3.81
C THR A 277 -12.16 1.66 3.53
N ALA A 278 -13.31 2.28 3.23
CA ALA A 278 -13.38 3.70 2.92
C ALA A 278 -12.93 4.59 4.10
N SER A 279 -13.37 4.28 5.32
CA SER A 279 -12.97 5.04 6.50
C SER A 279 -11.47 4.91 6.82
N SER A 280 -10.86 3.75 6.56
CA SER A 280 -9.41 3.55 6.75
C SER A 280 -8.60 4.36 5.75
N VAL A 281 -9.03 4.43 4.49
CA VAL A 281 -8.31 5.14 3.43
C VAL A 281 -8.48 6.66 3.54
N TYR A 282 -9.70 7.14 3.82
CA TYR A 282 -10.03 8.56 3.70
C TYR A 282 -10.25 9.28 5.03
N LEU A 283 -10.73 8.58 6.07
CA LEU A 283 -11.22 9.21 7.30
C LEU A 283 -10.31 8.96 8.52
N MET A 284 -9.03 8.77 8.29
CA MET A 284 -8.03 8.61 9.36
C MET A 284 -8.32 7.46 10.33
N ARG A 285 -9.19 6.52 9.97
CA ARG A 285 -9.43 5.33 10.79
C ARG A 285 -8.25 4.38 10.67
N MET A 286 -7.89 3.74 11.76
CA MET A 286 -6.91 2.65 11.73
C MET A 286 -7.45 1.46 10.93
N SER A 287 -6.54 0.68 10.34
CA SER A 287 -6.92 -0.55 9.66
C SER A 287 -7.61 -1.52 10.63
N ALA A 288 -8.39 -2.46 10.10
CA ALA A 288 -9.10 -3.46 10.92
C ALA A 288 -8.16 -4.36 11.74
N VAL A 289 -6.88 -4.40 11.38
CA VAL A 289 -5.84 -5.19 12.06
C VAL A 289 -5.44 -4.54 13.40
N VAL A 290 -5.52 -3.20 13.49
CA VAL A 290 -5.25 -2.46 14.72
C VAL A 290 -6.54 -2.41 15.55
N ARG A 291 -6.64 -3.24 16.58
CA ARG A 291 -7.91 -3.56 17.27
C ARG A 291 -8.37 -2.54 18.29
N PHE A 292 -7.51 -1.62 18.74
CA PHE A 292 -7.92 -0.62 19.73
C PHE A 292 -7.25 0.74 19.47
N ALA A 293 -7.93 1.80 19.86
CA ALA A 293 -7.45 3.16 19.82
C ALA A 293 -7.14 3.66 21.24
N LEU A 294 -6.10 4.48 21.38
CA LEU A 294 -5.78 5.12 22.66
C LEU A 294 -6.92 6.06 23.10
N LEU A 295 -7.57 6.71 22.14
CA LEU A 295 -8.76 7.54 22.35
C LEU A 295 -9.85 7.09 21.37
N PRO A 296 -10.74 6.16 21.76
CA PRO A 296 -11.78 5.63 20.87
C PRO A 296 -12.66 6.71 20.23
N THR A 297 -12.93 7.81 20.94
CA THR A 297 -13.75 8.93 20.46
C THR A 297 -12.99 9.87 19.50
N ALA A 298 -11.66 9.89 19.52
CA ALA A 298 -10.86 10.76 18.65
C ALA A 298 -10.98 10.36 17.18
N VAL A 299 -11.07 9.07 16.90
CA VAL A 299 -11.15 8.53 15.53
C VAL A 299 -12.43 8.99 14.81
N PRO A 300 -13.66 8.81 15.34
CA PRO A 300 -14.85 9.28 14.66
C PRO A 300 -14.92 10.81 14.58
N VAL A 301 -14.46 11.55 15.60
CA VAL A 301 -14.43 13.02 15.57
C VAL A 301 -13.49 13.50 14.46
N LEU A 302 -12.26 13.00 14.42
CA LEU A 302 -11.29 13.34 13.39
C LEU A 302 -11.80 12.94 12.00
N GLY A 303 -12.35 11.75 11.85
CA GLY A 303 -12.90 11.25 10.59
C GLY A 303 -14.06 12.09 10.10
N SER A 304 -15.01 12.46 10.95
CA SER A 304 -16.14 13.34 10.60
C SER A 304 -15.67 14.73 10.20
N PHE A 305 -14.68 15.27 10.90
CA PHE A 305 -14.08 16.57 10.55
C PHE A 305 -13.40 16.52 9.17
N VAL A 306 -12.62 15.49 8.89
CA VAL A 306 -11.97 15.30 7.58
C VAL A 306 -13.01 15.10 6.47
N ALA A 307 -14.07 14.33 6.71
CA ALA A 307 -15.18 14.16 5.77
C ALA A 307 -15.87 15.49 5.45
N LEU A 308 -16.19 16.28 6.48
CA LEU A 308 -16.79 17.61 6.31
C LEU A 308 -15.90 18.53 5.46
N LEU A 309 -14.59 18.57 5.76
CA LEU A 309 -13.65 19.36 4.98
C LEU A 309 -13.55 18.85 3.53
N GLY A 310 -13.55 17.54 3.33
CA GLY A 310 -13.61 16.92 1.98
C GLY A 310 -14.84 17.36 1.19
N CYS A 311 -16.04 17.33 1.81
CA CYS A 311 -17.28 17.80 1.21
C CYS A 311 -17.24 19.31 0.87
N ILE A 312 -16.70 20.14 1.78
CA ILE A 312 -16.53 21.59 1.53
C ILE A 312 -15.56 21.80 0.35
N GLY A 313 -14.44 21.08 0.31
CA GLY A 313 -13.47 21.16 -0.78
C GLY A 313 -14.05 20.72 -2.12
N LEU A 314 -14.76 19.60 -2.16
CA LEU A 314 -15.52 19.12 -3.31
C LEU A 314 -16.49 20.18 -3.83
N TYR A 315 -17.32 20.74 -2.94
CA TYR A 315 -18.31 21.76 -3.30
C TYR A 315 -17.64 23.00 -3.91
N ARG A 316 -16.56 23.50 -3.27
CA ARG A 316 -15.84 24.70 -3.73
C ARG A 316 -15.14 24.50 -5.09
N MET A 317 -14.68 23.27 -5.35
CA MET A 317 -13.89 22.96 -6.55
C MET A 317 -14.73 22.40 -7.72
N ARG A 318 -16.00 22.04 -7.53
CA ARG A 318 -16.82 21.32 -8.53
C ARG A 318 -16.93 22.00 -9.89
N ASN A 319 -16.89 23.33 -9.91
CA ASN A 319 -17.03 24.13 -11.13
C ASN A 319 -15.68 24.50 -11.78
N ARG A 320 -14.55 24.19 -11.11
CA ARG A 320 -13.21 24.47 -11.61
C ARG A 320 -12.65 23.28 -12.37
N GLN A 321 -11.84 23.53 -13.40
CA GLN A 321 -11.23 22.43 -14.15
C GLN A 321 -10.30 21.59 -13.26
N GLU A 322 -9.45 22.23 -12.45
CA GLU A 322 -8.56 21.56 -11.51
C GLU A 322 -9.34 20.71 -10.49
N GLY A 323 -10.48 21.22 -10.07
CA GLY A 323 -11.39 20.50 -9.17
C GLY A 323 -11.96 19.24 -9.80
N ARG A 324 -12.35 19.28 -11.07
CA ARG A 324 -12.80 18.10 -11.82
C ARG A 324 -11.69 17.06 -11.96
N VAL A 325 -10.45 17.48 -12.20
CA VAL A 325 -9.28 16.60 -12.21
C VAL A 325 -9.13 15.91 -10.85
N MET A 326 -9.21 16.67 -9.73
CA MET A 326 -9.15 16.09 -8.39
C MET A 326 -10.27 15.09 -8.12
N ILE A 327 -11.50 15.43 -8.52
CA ILE A 327 -12.69 14.57 -8.34
C ILE A 327 -12.54 13.26 -9.12
N LEU A 328 -12.09 13.32 -10.37
CA LEU A 328 -11.86 12.12 -11.18
C LEU A 328 -10.74 11.26 -10.60
N ALA A 329 -9.62 11.87 -10.22
CA ALA A 329 -8.50 11.16 -9.59
C ALA A 329 -8.92 10.51 -8.25
N PHE A 330 -9.84 11.11 -7.50
CA PHE A 330 -10.37 10.56 -6.26
C PHE A 330 -11.35 9.41 -6.50
N LEU A 331 -12.30 9.57 -7.43
CA LEU A 331 -13.48 8.68 -7.53
C LEU A 331 -13.29 7.50 -8.48
N VAL A 332 -12.52 7.63 -9.56
CA VAL A 332 -12.48 6.61 -10.61
C VAL A 332 -11.99 5.28 -10.08
N LEU A 333 -10.90 5.25 -9.30
CA LEU A 333 -10.37 4.01 -8.76
C LEU A 333 -11.35 3.31 -7.78
N PRO A 334 -11.83 3.96 -6.70
CA PRO A 334 -12.71 3.28 -5.76
C PRO A 334 -14.04 2.86 -6.40
N LEU A 335 -14.59 3.62 -7.36
CA LEU A 335 -15.80 3.23 -8.09
C LEU A 335 -15.54 2.01 -8.99
N LEU A 336 -14.41 1.96 -9.69
CA LEU A 336 -14.05 0.81 -10.51
C LEU A 336 -13.87 -0.45 -9.65
N ILE A 337 -13.12 -0.36 -8.55
CA ILE A 337 -12.94 -1.47 -7.61
C ILE A 337 -14.27 -1.92 -7.01
N LEU A 338 -15.17 -0.99 -6.69
CA LEU A 338 -16.52 -1.31 -6.22
C LEU A 338 -17.33 -2.07 -7.28
N VAL A 339 -17.34 -1.60 -8.53
CA VAL A 339 -18.04 -2.28 -9.64
C VAL A 339 -17.49 -3.68 -9.86
N ILE A 340 -16.16 -3.87 -9.89
CA ILE A 340 -15.55 -5.20 -10.00
C ILE A 340 -15.94 -6.07 -8.81
N SER A 341 -16.00 -5.51 -7.60
CA SER A 341 -16.33 -6.23 -6.36
C SER A 341 -17.79 -6.69 -6.29
N LEU A 342 -18.67 -6.19 -7.15
CA LEU A 342 -20.04 -6.73 -7.30
C LEU A 342 -20.04 -8.14 -7.93
N PHE A 343 -19.01 -8.47 -8.72
CA PHE A 343 -18.88 -9.77 -9.40
C PHE A 343 -17.88 -10.67 -8.67
N LYS A 344 -16.74 -10.12 -8.23
CA LYS A 344 -15.70 -10.80 -7.48
C LYS A 344 -15.10 -9.83 -6.47
N SER A 345 -15.19 -10.14 -5.19
CA SER A 345 -14.67 -9.25 -4.16
C SER A 345 -13.15 -9.03 -4.32
N VAL A 346 -12.78 -7.77 -4.60
CA VAL A 346 -11.39 -7.30 -4.69
C VAL A 346 -11.19 -6.03 -3.85
N LEU A 347 -12.18 -5.65 -3.05
CA LEU A 347 -12.11 -4.42 -2.27
C LEU A 347 -11.17 -4.58 -1.08
N LEU A 348 -9.97 -4.02 -1.18
CA LEU A 348 -9.01 -3.92 -0.09
C LEU A 348 -8.49 -2.48 0.04
N PRO A 349 -8.18 -2.02 1.27
CA PRO A 349 -7.64 -0.67 1.48
C PRO A 349 -6.41 -0.36 0.61
N ARG A 350 -5.52 -1.33 0.42
CA ARG A 350 -4.29 -1.18 -0.36
C ARG A 350 -4.54 -0.92 -1.86
N TYR A 351 -5.60 -1.48 -2.43
CA TYR A 351 -5.92 -1.33 -3.86
C TYR A 351 -6.52 0.03 -4.22
N ILE A 352 -7.02 0.77 -3.23
CA ILE A 352 -7.52 2.13 -3.43
C ILE A 352 -6.67 3.19 -2.73
N LEU A 353 -5.47 2.83 -2.24
CA LEU A 353 -4.64 3.65 -1.37
C LEU A 353 -4.23 5.00 -1.99
N TRP A 354 -3.83 5.01 -3.27
CA TRP A 354 -3.36 6.23 -3.92
C TRP A 354 -4.47 7.26 -4.14
N SER A 355 -5.74 6.84 -4.16
CA SER A 355 -6.89 7.77 -4.28
C SER A 355 -7.11 8.63 -3.03
N ALA A 356 -6.42 8.33 -1.92
CA ALA A 356 -6.41 9.18 -0.74
C ALA A 356 -5.69 10.52 -0.99
N ALA A 357 -4.66 10.55 -1.84
CA ALA A 357 -3.92 11.77 -2.12
C ALA A 357 -4.80 12.92 -2.69
N PRO A 358 -5.56 12.72 -3.78
CA PRO A 358 -6.48 13.76 -4.27
C PRO A 358 -7.60 14.08 -3.26
N PHE A 359 -8.08 13.12 -2.46
CA PHE A 359 -9.05 13.39 -1.41
C PHE A 359 -8.47 14.29 -0.31
N PHE A 360 -7.25 14.06 0.15
CA PHE A 360 -6.59 14.91 1.14
C PHE A 360 -6.30 16.31 0.60
N VAL A 361 -6.00 16.45 -0.70
CA VAL A 361 -5.95 17.77 -1.34
C VAL A 361 -7.30 18.47 -1.24
N LEU A 362 -8.40 17.79 -1.58
CA LEU A 362 -9.76 18.35 -1.47
C LEU A 362 -10.10 18.74 -0.03
N ALA A 363 -9.78 17.90 0.96
CA ALA A 363 -9.98 18.22 2.38
C ALA A 363 -9.16 19.45 2.81
N GLY A 364 -7.90 19.56 2.36
CA GLY A 364 -7.09 20.74 2.58
C GLY A 364 -7.69 22.02 1.96
N LEU A 365 -8.27 21.91 0.76
CA LEU A 365 -8.99 23.02 0.11
C LEU A 365 -10.25 23.40 0.87
N GLY A 366 -10.94 22.44 1.49
CA GLY A 366 -12.02 22.67 2.42
C GLY A 366 -11.55 23.40 3.67
N ALA A 367 -10.41 23.01 4.22
CA ALA A 367 -9.80 23.66 5.39
C ALA A 367 -9.42 25.12 5.13
N ALA A 368 -9.14 25.52 3.89
CA ALA A 368 -8.94 26.92 3.54
C ALA A 368 -10.17 27.83 3.77
N ALA A 369 -11.35 27.26 4.08
CA ALA A 369 -12.52 27.99 4.53
C ALA A 369 -12.49 28.35 6.03
N ILE A 370 -11.63 27.72 6.82
CA ILE A 370 -11.48 28.00 8.25
C ILE A 370 -10.94 29.41 8.43
N PRO A 371 -11.52 30.22 9.31
CA PRO A 371 -11.04 31.58 9.59
C PRO A 371 -9.56 31.56 10.03
N ARG A 372 -8.78 32.51 9.53
CA ARG A 372 -7.32 32.60 9.81
C ARG A 372 -6.97 32.59 11.29
N ARG A 373 -7.84 33.16 12.13
CA ARG A 373 -7.65 33.22 13.60
C ARG A 373 -7.76 31.85 14.26
N VAL A 374 -8.58 30.95 13.70
CA VAL A 374 -8.84 29.59 14.22
C VAL A 374 -7.89 28.56 13.58
N MET A 375 -7.30 28.89 12.44
CA MET A 375 -6.45 27.98 11.66
C MET A 375 -5.30 27.35 12.46
N PRO A 376 -4.51 28.10 13.27
CA PRO A 376 -3.44 27.49 14.08
C PRO A 376 -3.98 26.42 15.04
N ALA A 377 -5.08 26.70 15.73
CA ALA A 377 -5.73 25.75 16.64
C ALA A 377 -6.21 24.49 15.90
N ALA A 378 -6.80 24.66 14.71
CA ALA A 378 -7.27 23.54 13.90
C ALA A 378 -6.10 22.66 13.40
N ILE A 379 -4.96 23.26 13.00
CA ILE A 379 -3.74 22.51 12.61
C ILE A 379 -3.15 21.78 13.82
N THR A 380 -3.06 22.46 14.98
CA THR A 380 -2.57 21.83 16.20
C THR A 380 -3.44 20.65 16.61
N LEU A 381 -4.76 20.81 16.57
CA LEU A 381 -5.70 19.74 16.89
C LEU A 381 -5.56 18.56 15.92
N LEU A 382 -5.49 18.82 14.62
CA LEU A 382 -5.23 17.78 13.60
C LEU A 382 -3.94 17.01 13.92
N PHE A 383 -2.86 17.74 14.22
CA PHE A 383 -1.57 17.15 14.54
C PHE A 383 -1.64 16.27 15.80
N LEU A 384 -2.20 16.79 16.89
CA LEU A 384 -2.30 16.06 18.16
C LEU A 384 -3.19 14.82 18.03
N LEU A 385 -4.38 14.98 17.44
CA LEU A 385 -5.29 13.83 17.26
C LEU A 385 -4.71 12.81 16.28
N GLY A 386 -4.06 13.27 15.21
CA GLY A 386 -3.38 12.38 14.26
C GLY A 386 -2.24 11.60 14.92
N ALA A 387 -1.39 12.28 15.71
CA ALA A 387 -0.28 11.64 16.42
C ALA A 387 -0.77 10.61 17.45
N VAL A 388 -1.78 10.96 18.25
CA VAL A 388 -2.40 10.02 19.22
C VAL A 388 -3.03 8.82 18.50
N ASN A 389 -3.67 9.06 17.35
CA ASN A 389 -4.29 8.00 16.55
C ASN A 389 -3.26 7.02 15.94
N LEU A 390 -2.01 7.42 15.79
CA LEU A 390 -0.92 6.53 15.36
C LEU A 390 -0.37 5.63 16.47
N GLY A 391 -0.59 5.96 17.74
CA GLY A 391 -0.06 5.21 18.88
C GLY A 391 -0.30 3.70 18.80
N PRO A 392 -1.54 3.22 18.55
CA PRO A 392 -1.83 1.81 18.40
C PRO A 392 -1.14 1.13 17.20
N VAL A 393 -0.85 1.85 16.12
CA VAL A 393 -0.11 1.30 14.96
C VAL A 393 1.25 0.77 15.40
N TYR A 394 1.91 1.47 16.33
CA TYR A 394 3.24 1.10 16.83
C TYR A 394 3.22 0.11 18.01
N ARG A 395 2.07 -0.15 18.61
CA ARG A 395 1.93 -1.00 19.81
C ARG A 395 1.22 -2.32 19.52
N THR A 396 0.44 -2.39 18.45
CA THR A 396 -0.33 -3.59 18.09
C THR A 396 0.51 -4.46 17.17
N GLU A 397 0.67 -5.73 17.53
CA GLU A 397 1.17 -6.75 16.62
C GLU A 397 0.14 -6.94 15.51
N THR A 398 0.49 -6.54 14.30
CA THR A 398 -0.39 -6.59 13.13
C THR A 398 -0.03 -7.73 12.18
N LYS A 399 1.12 -8.39 12.42
CA LYS A 399 1.67 -9.45 11.57
C LYS A 399 1.91 -10.70 12.41
N PRO A 400 1.72 -11.90 11.82
CA PRO A 400 2.08 -13.16 12.50
C PRO A 400 3.57 -13.22 12.83
N ARG A 401 3.93 -13.76 14.01
CA ARG A 401 5.31 -13.78 14.53
C ARG A 401 6.09 -14.99 14.00
N TRP A 402 6.20 -15.11 12.68
CA TRP A 402 7.02 -16.14 12.05
C TRP A 402 8.51 -16.03 12.39
N ASP A 403 8.99 -14.83 12.73
CA ASP A 403 10.33 -14.59 13.25
C ASP A 403 10.61 -15.36 14.55
N MET A 404 9.67 -15.27 15.49
CA MET A 404 9.75 -16.03 16.75
C MET A 404 9.59 -17.54 16.51
N ALA A 405 8.69 -17.92 15.60
CA ALA A 405 8.50 -19.32 15.25
C ALA A 405 9.79 -19.92 14.64
N ALA A 406 10.42 -19.23 13.70
CA ALA A 406 11.69 -19.66 13.11
C ALA A 406 12.80 -19.77 14.16
N ALA A 407 12.93 -18.79 15.07
CA ALA A 407 13.89 -18.82 16.17
C ALA A 407 13.65 -20.00 17.13
N THR A 408 12.39 -20.27 17.47
CA THR A 408 12.01 -21.39 18.35
C THR A 408 12.34 -22.74 17.70
N LEU A 409 12.03 -22.90 16.41
CA LEU A 409 12.36 -24.11 15.67
C LEU A 409 13.87 -24.29 15.57
N ALA A 410 14.62 -23.22 15.24
CA ALA A 410 16.07 -23.25 15.13
C ALA A 410 16.76 -23.68 16.45
N ALA A 411 16.19 -23.33 17.59
CA ALA A 411 16.72 -23.72 18.90
C ALA A 411 16.39 -25.15 19.32
N ASN A 412 15.35 -25.78 18.76
CA ASN A 412 14.80 -27.03 19.30
C ASN A 412 14.71 -28.19 18.29
N VAL A 413 14.62 -27.89 17.00
CA VAL A 413 14.52 -28.90 15.92
C VAL A 413 15.89 -29.59 15.75
N ARG A 414 15.83 -30.90 15.58
CA ARG A 414 17.03 -31.75 15.32
C ARG A 414 16.99 -32.31 13.92
N PRO A 415 18.16 -32.66 13.34
CA PRO A 415 18.22 -33.39 12.08
C PRO A 415 17.32 -34.67 12.15
N GLY A 416 16.51 -34.89 11.13
CA GLY A 416 15.55 -36.00 11.06
C GLY A 416 14.16 -35.70 11.66
N ASP A 417 13.98 -34.58 12.33
CA ASP A 417 12.64 -34.14 12.74
C ASP A 417 11.76 -33.79 11.51
N THR A 418 10.47 -33.78 11.71
CA THR A 418 9.50 -33.31 10.71
C THR A 418 8.81 -32.06 11.19
N VAL A 419 8.78 -31.01 10.36
CA VAL A 419 8.01 -29.80 10.61
C VAL A 419 6.74 -29.85 9.78
N PHE A 420 5.58 -30.00 10.43
CA PHE A 420 4.28 -30.05 9.78
C PHE A 420 3.54 -28.72 9.92
N THR A 421 2.99 -28.24 8.81
CA THR A 421 2.21 -26.99 8.79
C THR A 421 1.07 -27.06 7.78
N SER A 422 -0.04 -26.39 8.02
CA SER A 422 -1.12 -26.24 7.04
C SER A 422 -0.90 -25.08 6.07
N ASP A 423 0.11 -24.25 6.29
CA ASP A 423 0.39 -23.08 5.45
C ASP A 423 1.39 -23.44 4.34
N PRO A 424 0.98 -23.40 3.06
CA PRO A 424 1.87 -23.72 1.92
C PRO A 424 3.04 -22.73 1.77
N ASN A 425 2.96 -21.55 2.41
CA ASN A 425 4.01 -20.54 2.37
C ASN A 425 5.01 -20.67 3.55
N ALA A 426 4.78 -21.58 4.48
CA ALA A 426 5.65 -21.77 5.64
C ALA A 426 7.11 -22.07 5.25
N PRO A 427 7.43 -22.90 4.24
CA PRO A 427 8.82 -23.10 3.81
C PRO A 427 9.50 -21.77 3.44
N THR A 428 8.82 -20.92 2.67
CA THR A 428 9.33 -19.59 2.31
C THR A 428 9.54 -18.72 3.56
N MET A 429 8.56 -18.68 4.46
CA MET A 429 8.68 -17.89 5.69
C MET A 429 9.83 -18.37 6.57
N LEU A 430 9.97 -19.68 6.75
CA LEU A 430 11.05 -20.28 7.53
C LEU A 430 12.43 -20.05 6.91
N SER A 431 12.56 -20.13 5.58
CA SER A 431 13.83 -19.90 4.89
C SER A 431 14.29 -18.44 5.00
N VAL A 432 13.36 -17.48 4.83
CA VAL A 432 13.67 -16.04 4.89
C VAL A 432 13.95 -15.58 6.32
N LEU A 433 13.20 -16.11 7.30
CA LEU A 433 13.28 -15.69 8.70
C LEU A 433 14.17 -16.58 9.56
N ASN A 434 14.82 -17.58 8.95
CA ASN A 434 15.74 -18.48 9.66
C ASN A 434 16.99 -17.71 10.09
N PRO A 435 17.20 -17.50 11.40
CA PRO A 435 18.34 -16.73 11.87
C PRO A 435 19.66 -17.43 11.49
N LYS A 436 20.33 -16.90 10.45
CA LYS A 436 21.67 -17.33 9.97
C LYS A 436 21.78 -18.83 9.59
N GLY A 437 20.72 -19.42 9.07
CA GLY A 437 20.76 -20.84 8.67
C GLY A 437 20.92 -21.82 9.84
N THR A 438 20.52 -21.44 11.04
CA THR A 438 20.62 -22.29 12.22
C THR A 438 19.54 -23.38 12.29
N LEU A 439 18.44 -23.23 11.54
CA LEU A 439 17.45 -24.27 11.40
C LEU A 439 17.98 -25.35 10.43
N PRO A 440 18.06 -26.63 10.82
CA PRO A 440 18.56 -27.71 9.96
C PRO A 440 17.55 -28.11 8.90
N ILE A 441 17.11 -27.16 8.05
CA ILE A 441 16.08 -27.36 7.02
C ILE A 441 16.48 -28.44 6.02
N GLU A 442 17.75 -28.52 5.64
CA GLU A 442 18.23 -29.52 4.68
C GLU A 442 18.11 -30.97 5.20
N SER A 443 18.20 -31.15 6.51
CA SER A 443 18.09 -32.45 7.19
C SER A 443 16.74 -32.68 7.89
N THR A 444 15.83 -31.71 7.75
CA THR A 444 14.50 -31.71 8.38
C THR A 444 13.44 -31.65 7.30
N ALA A 445 12.50 -32.60 7.31
CA ALA A 445 11.39 -32.58 6.37
C ALA A 445 10.36 -31.48 6.75
N VAL A 446 10.08 -30.54 5.84
CA VAL A 446 8.98 -29.59 5.98
C VAL A 446 7.82 -30.06 5.13
N VAL A 447 6.75 -30.56 5.81
CA VAL A 447 5.57 -31.13 5.20
C VAL A 447 4.42 -30.13 5.30
N THR A 448 3.89 -29.73 4.14
CA THR A 448 2.79 -28.76 4.06
C THR A 448 1.49 -29.44 3.67
N SER A 449 0.44 -29.25 4.48
CA SER A 449 -0.94 -29.73 4.24
C SER A 449 -1.12 -31.28 4.13
N GLN A 450 -0.04 -32.06 4.26
CA GLN A 450 -0.05 -33.53 4.11
C GLN A 450 0.09 -34.19 5.49
N LEU A 451 -1.03 -34.30 6.20
CA LEU A 451 -1.05 -34.92 7.53
C LEU A 451 -0.60 -36.39 7.47
N ASP A 452 -0.97 -37.12 6.41
CA ASP A 452 -0.63 -38.54 6.26
C ASP A 452 0.89 -38.73 6.15
N GLU A 453 1.60 -37.84 5.47
CA GLU A 453 3.06 -37.84 5.44
C GLU A 453 3.67 -37.56 6.81
N ALA A 454 3.14 -36.56 7.53
CA ALA A 454 3.57 -36.28 8.90
C ALA A 454 3.35 -37.47 9.83
N LEU A 455 2.19 -38.15 9.73
CA LEU A 455 1.88 -39.35 10.48
C LEU A 455 2.78 -40.53 10.11
N ALA A 456 3.09 -40.72 8.81
CA ALA A 456 3.98 -41.77 8.36
C ALA A 456 5.40 -41.59 8.94
N ARG A 457 5.94 -40.36 8.87
CA ARG A 457 7.26 -40.04 9.45
C ARG A 457 7.25 -40.18 10.98
N TRP A 458 6.18 -39.77 11.64
CA TRP A 458 6.02 -39.95 13.08
C TRP A 458 6.06 -41.44 13.45
N LYS A 459 5.31 -42.29 12.75
CA LYS A 459 5.32 -43.76 12.96
C LYS A 459 6.69 -44.39 12.71
N GLN A 460 7.52 -43.78 11.87
CA GLN A 460 8.90 -44.20 11.62
C GLN A 460 9.88 -43.73 12.70
N GLY A 461 9.40 -43.06 13.75
CA GLY A 461 10.23 -42.63 14.89
C GLY A 461 10.68 -41.17 14.81
N SER A 462 10.23 -40.38 13.85
CA SER A 462 10.52 -38.94 13.80
C SER A 462 9.70 -38.17 14.84
N ARG A 463 10.33 -37.17 15.48
CA ARG A 463 9.56 -36.15 16.23
C ARG A 463 8.84 -35.24 15.23
N VAL A 464 7.64 -34.81 15.56
CA VAL A 464 6.88 -33.89 14.71
C VAL A 464 6.65 -32.56 15.42
N TRP A 465 7.05 -31.49 14.73
CA TRP A 465 6.79 -30.11 15.13
C TRP A 465 5.64 -29.60 14.27
N ALA A 466 4.48 -29.37 14.88
CA ALA A 466 3.32 -28.82 14.17
C ALA A 466 3.19 -27.33 14.40
N ILE A 467 3.18 -26.55 13.32
CA ILE A 467 2.99 -25.11 13.35
C ILE A 467 1.51 -24.82 13.07
N ASN A 468 0.78 -24.47 14.12
CA ASN A 468 -0.59 -23.96 14.00
C ASN A 468 -0.54 -22.45 13.79
N GLY A 469 -0.47 -21.99 12.56
CA GLY A 469 -0.37 -20.58 12.21
C GLY A 469 -0.44 -20.37 10.70
N ARG A 470 -0.49 -19.10 10.28
CA ARG A 470 -0.53 -18.73 8.87
C ARG A 470 0.46 -17.62 8.55
N SER A 471 0.99 -17.64 7.34
CA SER A 471 1.86 -16.59 6.79
C SER A 471 1.10 -15.29 6.51
N ALA A 472 -0.23 -15.36 6.32
CA ALA A 472 -1.15 -14.23 6.23
C ALA A 472 -2.21 -14.35 7.34
N LEU A 473 -2.86 -13.21 7.68
CA LEU A 473 -3.95 -13.20 8.65
C LEU A 473 -5.09 -14.12 8.19
N GLY A 474 -5.28 -15.22 8.89
CA GLY A 474 -6.31 -16.22 8.61
C GLY A 474 -7.55 -16.07 9.50
N LYS A 475 -8.58 -16.85 9.19
CA LYS A 475 -9.75 -17.01 10.06
C LYS A 475 -9.38 -17.92 11.23
N ARG A 476 -9.84 -17.58 12.43
CA ARG A 476 -9.59 -18.39 13.65
C ARG A 476 -10.13 -19.82 13.51
N GLU A 477 -11.26 -19.98 12.81
CA GLU A 477 -11.87 -21.28 12.51
C GLU A 477 -10.91 -22.24 11.77
N GLU A 478 -10.05 -21.71 10.93
CA GLU A 478 -9.07 -22.53 10.19
C GLU A 478 -7.91 -22.99 11.07
N LEU A 479 -7.54 -22.19 12.07
CA LEU A 479 -6.55 -22.57 13.08
C LEU A 479 -7.12 -23.67 14.01
N ASP A 480 -8.38 -23.58 14.37
CA ASP A 480 -9.05 -24.58 15.20
C ASP A 480 -9.25 -25.90 14.44
N ALA A 481 -9.61 -25.82 13.16
CA ALA A 481 -9.68 -27.00 12.28
C ALA A 481 -8.31 -27.70 12.13
N PHE A 482 -7.21 -26.95 12.04
CA PHE A 482 -5.87 -27.52 12.01
C PHE A 482 -5.55 -28.24 13.33
N LYS A 483 -5.86 -27.65 14.49
CA LYS A 483 -5.67 -28.29 15.80
C LYS A 483 -6.37 -29.65 15.88
N ASN A 484 -7.61 -29.73 15.40
CA ASN A 484 -8.36 -30.97 15.38
C ASN A 484 -7.71 -32.05 14.49
N ARG A 485 -7.15 -31.65 13.36
CA ARG A 485 -6.46 -32.58 12.44
C ARG A 485 -5.18 -33.16 13.06
N ILE A 486 -4.36 -32.35 13.72
CA ILE A 486 -3.10 -32.82 14.32
C ILE A 486 -3.29 -33.60 15.63
N ALA A 487 -4.51 -33.62 16.19
CA ALA A 487 -4.84 -34.45 17.33
C ALA A 487 -4.55 -35.95 17.11
N ALA A 488 -4.50 -36.41 15.85
CA ALA A 488 -4.10 -37.76 15.49
C ALA A 488 -2.64 -38.11 15.86
N LEU A 489 -1.77 -37.11 16.08
CA LEU A 489 -0.39 -37.28 16.56
C LEU A 489 -0.32 -37.51 18.11
N GLY A 490 -1.45 -37.49 18.79
CA GLY A 490 -1.53 -37.64 20.26
C GLY A 490 -1.39 -36.34 21.01
N THR A 491 -0.90 -36.43 22.26
CA THR A 491 -0.74 -35.24 23.11
C THR A 491 0.63 -34.60 22.89
N PRO A 492 0.69 -33.28 22.60
CA PRO A 492 1.97 -32.60 22.47
C PRO A 492 2.67 -32.51 23.82
N THR A 493 3.98 -32.69 23.82
CA THR A 493 4.82 -32.48 25.01
C THR A 493 5.22 -31.04 25.21
N MET A 494 5.14 -30.21 24.15
CA MET A 494 5.39 -28.77 24.22
C MET A 494 4.31 -28.02 23.42
N GLU A 495 3.80 -26.94 23.99
CA GLU A 495 2.93 -25.98 23.31
C GLU A 495 3.51 -24.57 23.56
N ILE A 496 4.03 -23.94 22.53
CA ILE A 496 4.74 -22.66 22.60
C ILE A 496 4.00 -21.64 21.75
N PRO A 497 3.25 -20.71 22.36
CA PRO A 497 2.62 -19.62 21.61
C PRO A 497 3.67 -18.64 21.10
N GLN A 498 3.51 -18.20 19.85
CA GLN A 498 4.35 -17.20 19.18
C GLN A 498 3.47 -16.01 18.81
N GLY A 499 3.38 -15.04 19.71
CA GLY A 499 2.41 -13.95 19.56
C GLY A 499 0.96 -14.45 19.61
N LYS A 500 0.07 -13.85 18.82
CA LYS A 500 -1.38 -14.13 18.88
C LYS A 500 -1.89 -15.13 17.84
N GLU A 501 -1.13 -15.36 16.79
CA GLU A 501 -1.61 -16.05 15.58
C GLU A 501 -0.86 -17.36 15.29
N ILE A 502 0.22 -17.66 16.01
CA ILE A 502 1.03 -18.86 15.79
C ILE A 502 1.21 -19.60 17.11
N THR A 503 1.04 -20.91 17.07
CA THR A 503 1.39 -21.83 18.17
C THR A 503 2.21 -22.97 17.61
N ILE A 504 3.34 -23.26 18.23
CA ILE A 504 4.18 -24.42 17.91
C ILE A 504 3.87 -25.55 18.89
N LEU A 505 3.61 -26.73 18.36
CA LEU A 505 3.32 -27.95 19.12
C LEU A 505 4.40 -28.96 18.78
N MET A 506 4.96 -29.63 19.79
CA MET A 506 5.94 -30.71 19.61
C MET A 506 5.34 -32.03 20.07
N PHE A 507 5.35 -33.01 19.17
CA PHE A 507 4.95 -34.37 19.40
C PHE A 507 6.20 -35.26 19.46
N PRO A 508 6.42 -36.01 20.54
CA PRO A 508 7.55 -36.90 20.67
C PRO A 508 7.45 -38.04 19.66
N ALA A 509 8.55 -38.68 19.33
CA ALA A 509 8.51 -39.95 18.63
C ALA A 509 7.64 -40.96 19.40
N PRO A 510 6.87 -41.80 18.71
CA PRO A 510 6.07 -42.83 19.38
C PRO A 510 6.96 -43.77 20.17
N PRO A 511 6.47 -44.36 21.28
CA PRO A 511 7.20 -45.39 22.01
C PRO A 511 7.61 -46.54 21.06
N ALA A 512 8.78 -47.12 21.28
CA ALA A 512 9.33 -48.17 20.41
C ALA A 512 8.41 -49.41 20.24
N GLU A 513 7.48 -49.62 21.13
CA GLU A 513 6.46 -50.69 21.08
C GLU A 513 5.37 -50.47 20.01
N THR A 514 5.21 -49.24 19.51
CA THR A 514 4.19 -48.93 18.51
C THR A 514 4.72 -49.07 17.05
N VAL A 515 5.99 -49.30 16.90
CA VAL A 515 6.60 -49.65 15.60
C VAL A 515 6.38 -51.14 15.38
N ALA A 516 5.11 -51.54 15.15
CA ALA A 516 4.79 -52.91 14.81
C ALA A 516 5.56 -53.31 13.55
N VAL A 517 6.45 -54.29 13.72
CA VAL A 517 7.06 -55.10 12.68
C VAL A 517 5.97 -55.49 11.71
N GLN A 518 5.97 -54.95 10.51
CA GLN A 518 5.23 -55.57 9.39
C GLN A 518 5.87 -56.94 9.20
N PRO A 519 5.11 -58.04 9.28
CA PRO A 519 5.66 -59.33 8.92
C PRO A 519 6.07 -59.29 7.46
N GLU A 520 7.32 -59.69 7.19
CA GLU A 520 7.77 -59.90 5.82
C GLU A 520 6.75 -60.80 5.12
N PRO A 521 6.36 -60.51 3.85
CA PRO A 521 5.53 -61.41 3.09
C PRO A 521 6.34 -62.71 2.89
N GLY A 522 5.80 -63.77 3.47
CA GLY A 522 6.40 -65.08 3.61
C GLY A 522 7.02 -65.63 2.32
N SER A 523 8.16 -66.22 2.52
CA SER A 523 8.86 -67.16 1.64
C SER A 523 7.97 -68.24 1.03
#